data_f1d553af5f67ba1a981fe96aff7f3cce
#
_entry.id   f1d553af5f67ba1a981fe96aff7f3cce
#
_cell.length_a   1.000
_cell.length_b   1.000
_cell.length_c   1.000
_cell.angle_alpha   90.00
_cell.angle_beta   90.00
_cell.angle_gamma   90.00
#
_symmetry.space_group_name_H-M   'P 1'
#
loop_
_entity.id
_entity.type
_entity.pdbx_description
1 polymer ?
#
loop_
_entity_poly.entity_id
_entity_poly.type
_entity_poly.pdbx_seq_one_letter_code
_entity_poly.pdbx_strand_id
1 'polypeptide(L)'
;EVRSLIRGKRGSKVVLHILRGKQQLAITVIRGTIPVASVDAAYMIDKVIGYIKLNKFSESTYEEFMHAMEQLQKEGLQQLIVDLRGNGGGFMNEAVDIADEFLDGDKLVVYTEGVNSKKREYRCKRPGLFEKGKLTVLVDELSASASEVLSGALQDWDRATIIGRRTFGKGLVQEQYSLSDGSAIRLTVARYYTPLGRSIQRSYEKGKKIYMDDLWNRYSNGELLYADSNKVNTGKHYKTRS
;
A
#
# COMPACT_ATOMS: atom_id res chain seq x y z
N GLU A 1 4.21 -27.26 -11.91
CA GLU A 1 3.51 -28.49 -12.34
C GLU A 1 2.19 -28.66 -11.57
N VAL A 2 2.17 -28.75 -10.23
CA VAL A 2 0.92 -28.91 -9.43
C VAL A 2 -0.09 -27.79 -9.69
N ARG A 3 0.36 -26.54 -9.79
CA ARG A 3 -0.53 -25.39 -10.05
C ARG A 3 -1.28 -25.48 -11.37
N SER A 4 -0.66 -26.00 -12.43
CA SER A 4 -1.29 -26.14 -13.74
C SER A 4 -2.37 -27.22 -13.77
N LEU A 5 -2.22 -28.25 -12.93
CA LEU A 5 -3.20 -29.32 -12.80
C LEU A 5 -4.43 -28.89 -11.96
N ILE A 6 -4.20 -28.10 -10.90
CA ILE A 6 -5.28 -27.66 -10.00
C ILE A 6 -6.06 -26.47 -10.59
N ARG A 7 -5.38 -25.51 -11.25
CA ARG A 7 -6.03 -24.33 -11.87
C ARG A 7 -6.87 -24.73 -13.07
N GLY A 8 -7.92 -23.95 -13.36
CA GLY A 8 -8.78 -24.15 -14.51
C GLY A 8 -9.95 -23.17 -14.50
N LYS A 9 -10.87 -23.33 -15.44
CA LYS A 9 -12.03 -22.44 -15.61
C LYS A 9 -12.90 -22.44 -14.34
N ARG A 10 -13.34 -21.24 -13.91
CA ARG A 10 -14.29 -21.07 -12.79
C ARG A 10 -15.53 -21.95 -13.00
N GLY A 11 -15.99 -22.62 -11.95
CA GLY A 11 -17.12 -23.54 -11.98
C GLY A 11 -16.80 -24.95 -12.48
N SER A 12 -15.61 -25.20 -13.06
CA SER A 12 -15.21 -26.56 -13.43
C SER A 12 -14.77 -27.38 -12.21
N LYS A 13 -14.98 -28.70 -12.28
CA LYS A 13 -14.59 -29.63 -11.22
C LYS A 13 -13.16 -30.13 -11.41
N VAL A 14 -12.48 -30.37 -10.30
CA VAL A 14 -11.21 -31.13 -10.23
C VAL A 14 -11.35 -32.18 -9.13
N VAL A 15 -10.88 -33.39 -9.39
CA VAL A 15 -10.81 -34.45 -8.37
C VAL A 15 -9.39 -34.53 -7.84
N LEU A 16 -9.24 -34.33 -6.54
CA LEU A 16 -7.96 -34.46 -5.84
C LEU A 16 -7.88 -35.84 -5.19
N HIS A 17 -6.95 -36.65 -5.66
CA HIS A 17 -6.61 -37.92 -4.99
C HIS A 17 -5.54 -37.66 -3.93
N ILE A 18 -5.90 -37.76 -2.67
CA ILE A 18 -5.01 -37.50 -1.54
C ILE A 18 -4.82 -38.76 -0.69
N LEU A 19 -3.61 -38.91 -0.15
CA LEU A 19 -3.26 -39.92 0.80
C LEU A 19 -3.20 -39.30 2.20
N ARG A 20 -4.07 -39.74 3.10
CA ARG A 20 -4.08 -39.32 4.51
C ARG A 20 -3.73 -40.51 5.39
N GLY A 21 -2.51 -40.59 5.83
CA GLY A 21 -1.96 -41.80 6.45
C GLY A 21 -1.93 -42.96 5.42
N LYS A 22 -2.71 -44.04 5.66
CA LYS A 22 -2.86 -45.15 4.72
C LYS A 22 -4.16 -45.11 3.90
N GLN A 23 -5.01 -44.10 4.12
CA GLN A 23 -6.30 -43.99 3.46
C GLN A 23 -6.20 -43.14 2.20
N GLN A 24 -6.66 -43.68 1.08
CA GLN A 24 -6.83 -42.93 -0.17
C GLN A 24 -8.21 -42.24 -0.19
N LEU A 25 -8.24 -40.96 -0.49
CA LEU A 25 -9.45 -40.17 -0.56
C LEU A 25 -9.52 -39.48 -1.94
N ALA A 26 -10.69 -39.51 -2.55
CA ALA A 26 -11.00 -38.74 -3.76
C ALA A 26 -11.93 -37.56 -3.39
N ILE A 27 -11.42 -36.34 -3.46
CA ILE A 27 -12.18 -35.14 -3.08
C ILE A 27 -12.46 -34.32 -4.36
N THR A 28 -13.73 -34.16 -4.66
CA THR A 28 -14.15 -33.27 -5.76
C THR A 28 -14.21 -31.84 -5.27
N VAL A 29 -13.45 -30.95 -5.92
CA VAL A 29 -13.43 -29.50 -5.65
C VAL A 29 -13.96 -28.74 -6.87
N ILE A 30 -14.84 -27.77 -6.64
CA ILE A 30 -15.32 -26.86 -7.68
C ILE A 30 -14.38 -25.66 -7.70
N ARG A 31 -13.79 -25.37 -8.86
CA ARG A 31 -12.90 -24.23 -9.01
C ARG A 31 -13.67 -22.92 -8.86
N GLY A 32 -13.21 -22.05 -8.01
CA GLY A 32 -13.77 -20.72 -7.77
C GLY A 32 -12.70 -19.64 -7.83
N THR A 33 -13.13 -18.39 -7.79
CA THR A 33 -12.24 -17.27 -7.48
C THR A 33 -12.02 -17.27 -5.98
N ILE A 34 -10.77 -17.29 -5.55
CA ILE A 34 -10.42 -17.10 -4.15
C ILE A 34 -10.21 -15.61 -3.96
N PRO A 35 -11.13 -14.89 -3.28
CA PRO A 35 -10.90 -13.49 -2.94
C PRO A 35 -9.69 -13.43 -1.99
N VAL A 36 -8.73 -12.58 -2.34
CA VAL A 36 -7.62 -12.29 -1.45
C VAL A 36 -7.93 -10.94 -0.81
N ALA A 37 -8.35 -10.96 0.44
CA ALA A 37 -8.67 -9.76 1.19
C ALA A 37 -7.47 -8.79 1.22
N SER A 38 -7.76 -7.50 1.24
CA SER A 38 -6.78 -6.43 1.41
C SER A 38 -6.55 -6.10 2.87
N VAL A 39 -7.59 -6.24 3.69
CA VAL A 39 -7.51 -6.15 5.15
C VAL A 39 -7.19 -7.53 5.72
N ASP A 40 -5.95 -7.73 6.17
CA ASP A 40 -5.52 -8.99 6.79
C ASP A 40 -6.02 -9.14 8.23
N ALA A 41 -6.13 -8.05 8.95
CA ALA A 41 -6.57 -8.02 10.33
C ALA A 41 -7.19 -6.66 10.68
N ALA A 42 -8.27 -6.69 11.46
CA ALA A 42 -8.87 -5.52 12.08
C ALA A 42 -9.41 -5.92 13.44
N TYR A 43 -8.92 -5.27 14.51
CA TYR A 43 -9.34 -5.56 15.89
C TYR A 43 -8.98 -4.43 16.84
N MET A 44 -9.65 -4.38 17.98
CA MET A 44 -9.28 -3.50 19.09
C MET A 44 -8.11 -4.12 19.87
N ILE A 45 -7.00 -3.37 20.04
CA ILE A 45 -5.86 -3.76 20.88
C ILE A 45 -6.24 -3.64 22.35
N ASP A 46 -6.98 -2.58 22.66
CA ASP A 46 -7.55 -2.30 23.97
C ASP A 46 -8.91 -1.62 23.82
N LYS A 47 -9.41 -0.97 24.88
CA LYS A 47 -10.73 -0.32 24.87
C LYS A 47 -10.87 0.87 23.91
N VAL A 48 -9.76 1.46 23.44
CA VAL A 48 -9.77 2.71 22.65
C VAL A 48 -8.85 2.69 21.45
N ILE A 49 -7.92 1.73 21.34
CA ILE A 49 -6.94 1.63 20.26
C ILE A 49 -7.33 0.51 19.30
N GLY A 50 -7.65 0.87 18.07
CA GLY A 50 -7.87 -0.06 16.96
C GLY A 50 -6.62 -0.29 16.13
N TYR A 51 -6.55 -1.44 15.48
CA TYR A 51 -5.50 -1.84 14.56
C TYR A 51 -6.10 -2.38 13.28
N ILE A 52 -5.59 -1.89 12.13
CA ILE A 52 -5.95 -2.39 10.80
C ILE A 52 -4.66 -2.69 10.03
N LYS A 53 -4.54 -3.93 9.53
CA LYS A 53 -3.46 -4.36 8.64
C LYS A 53 -3.93 -4.38 7.20
N LEU A 54 -3.30 -3.56 6.35
CA LEU A 54 -3.49 -3.58 4.89
C LEU A 54 -2.29 -4.27 4.23
N ASN A 55 -2.51 -5.36 3.49
CA ASN A 55 -1.44 -6.10 2.80
C ASN A 55 -1.25 -5.66 1.34
N LYS A 56 -2.24 -5.02 0.75
CA LYS A 56 -2.23 -4.50 -0.64
C LYS A 56 -3.34 -3.47 -0.83
N PHE A 57 -3.33 -2.83 -2.02
CA PHE A 57 -4.42 -1.98 -2.50
C PHE A 57 -5.05 -2.62 -3.75
N SER A 58 -6.10 -3.44 -3.57
CA SER A 58 -6.94 -4.01 -4.63
C SER A 58 -8.20 -3.16 -4.83
N GLU A 59 -9.02 -3.46 -5.82
CA GLU A 59 -10.27 -2.74 -6.13
C GLU A 59 -11.32 -2.74 -4.99
N SER A 60 -11.17 -3.64 -4.01
CA SER A 60 -12.07 -3.77 -2.85
C SER A 60 -11.48 -3.20 -1.56
N THR A 61 -10.27 -2.62 -1.60
CA THR A 61 -9.56 -2.25 -0.36
C THR A 61 -10.28 -1.18 0.43
N TYR A 62 -10.81 -0.16 -0.23
CA TYR A 62 -11.55 0.89 0.43
C TYR A 62 -12.82 0.36 1.11
N GLU A 63 -13.59 -0.48 0.43
CA GLU A 63 -14.79 -1.12 0.99
C GLU A 63 -14.46 -1.99 2.21
N GLU A 64 -13.42 -2.83 2.11
CA GLU A 64 -12.96 -3.66 3.21
C GLU A 64 -12.45 -2.82 4.41
N PHE A 65 -11.73 -1.74 4.10
CA PHE A 65 -11.23 -0.80 5.11
C PHE A 65 -12.38 -0.09 5.84
N MET A 66 -13.38 0.42 5.11
CA MET A 66 -14.55 1.08 5.69
C MET A 66 -15.35 0.15 6.58
N HIS A 67 -15.54 -1.10 6.15
CA HIS A 67 -16.20 -2.11 6.96
C HIS A 67 -15.45 -2.38 8.28
N ALA A 68 -14.12 -2.48 8.23
CA ALA A 68 -13.29 -2.61 9.40
C ALA A 68 -13.39 -1.38 10.33
N MET A 69 -13.33 -0.17 9.76
CA MET A 69 -13.45 1.09 10.51
C MET A 69 -14.79 1.20 11.25
N GLU A 70 -15.90 0.87 10.57
CA GLU A 70 -17.24 0.89 11.18
C GLU A 70 -17.36 -0.10 12.34
N GLN A 71 -16.75 -1.26 12.24
CA GLN A 71 -16.71 -2.23 13.33
C GLN A 71 -15.95 -1.69 14.54
N LEU A 72 -14.73 -1.19 14.32
CA LEU A 72 -13.90 -0.63 15.39
C LEU A 72 -14.57 0.58 16.06
N GLN A 73 -15.28 1.42 15.29
CA GLN A 73 -16.03 2.55 15.87
C GLN A 73 -17.15 2.09 16.81
N LYS A 74 -17.88 1.03 16.46
CA LYS A 74 -18.91 0.45 17.34
C LYS A 74 -18.31 -0.11 18.64
N GLU A 75 -17.03 -0.52 18.61
CA GLU A 75 -16.28 -1.03 19.75
C GLU A 75 -15.59 0.07 20.57
N GLY A 76 -15.70 1.35 20.18
CA GLY A 76 -15.20 2.49 20.94
C GLY A 76 -13.85 3.05 20.47
N LEU A 77 -13.51 2.91 19.18
CA LEU A 77 -12.28 3.44 18.57
C LEU A 77 -12.09 4.93 18.85
N GLN A 78 -10.93 5.30 19.40
CA GLN A 78 -10.47 6.69 19.57
C GLN A 78 -9.09 6.92 18.99
N GLN A 79 -8.26 5.89 18.87
CA GLN A 79 -6.92 5.92 18.32
C GLN A 79 -6.77 4.75 17.33
N LEU A 80 -6.12 4.99 16.19
CA LEU A 80 -5.98 3.97 15.15
C LEU A 80 -4.52 3.76 14.78
N ILE A 81 -4.16 2.49 14.62
CA ILE A 81 -2.91 2.07 14.00
C ILE A 81 -3.23 1.43 12.65
N VAL A 82 -2.72 2.03 11.57
CA VAL A 82 -2.77 1.45 10.21
C VAL A 82 -1.41 0.86 9.89
N ASP A 83 -1.36 -0.44 9.64
CA ASP A 83 -0.12 -1.14 9.34
C ASP A 83 0.02 -1.41 7.84
N LEU A 84 0.99 -0.74 7.22
CA LEU A 84 1.37 -0.86 5.81
C LEU A 84 2.68 -1.63 5.61
N ARG A 85 3.25 -2.23 6.65
CA ARG A 85 4.49 -3.01 6.54
C ARG A 85 4.27 -4.22 5.62
N GLY A 86 5.21 -4.44 4.69
CA GLY A 86 5.10 -5.48 3.68
C GLY A 86 4.11 -5.18 2.54
N ASN A 87 3.45 -4.02 2.55
CA ASN A 87 2.46 -3.65 1.53
C ASN A 87 3.12 -2.97 0.31
N GLY A 88 3.26 -3.70 -0.78
CA GLY A 88 3.85 -3.22 -2.04
C GLY A 88 2.98 -2.22 -2.85
N GLY A 89 1.85 -1.79 -2.30
CA GLY A 89 0.92 -0.87 -2.93
C GLY A 89 -0.17 -1.57 -3.76
N GLY A 90 -0.60 -0.90 -4.82
CA GLY A 90 -1.67 -1.35 -5.72
C GLY A 90 -2.39 -0.16 -6.36
N PHE A 91 -3.70 -0.17 -6.34
CA PHE A 91 -4.51 0.91 -6.91
C PHE A 91 -4.37 2.21 -6.11
N MET A 92 -3.94 3.27 -6.79
CA MET A 92 -3.73 4.57 -6.19
C MET A 92 -5.04 5.18 -5.67
N ASN A 93 -6.14 5.01 -6.42
CA ASN A 93 -7.44 5.58 -6.03
C ASN A 93 -7.88 5.06 -4.66
N GLU A 94 -7.64 3.79 -4.35
CA GLU A 94 -7.95 3.20 -3.04
C GLU A 94 -7.18 3.90 -1.91
N ALA A 95 -5.89 4.22 -2.15
CA ALA A 95 -5.09 4.95 -1.18
C ALA A 95 -5.55 6.41 -1.02
N VAL A 96 -6.02 7.04 -2.10
CA VAL A 96 -6.60 8.39 -2.06
C VAL A 96 -7.91 8.38 -1.28
N ASP A 97 -8.79 7.42 -1.55
CA ASP A 97 -10.08 7.30 -0.87
C ASP A 97 -9.92 6.98 0.62
N ILE A 98 -8.91 6.17 1.00
CA ILE A 98 -8.57 5.93 2.41
C ILE A 98 -7.96 7.17 3.05
N ALA A 99 -7.12 7.95 2.33
CA ALA A 99 -6.58 9.21 2.85
C ALA A 99 -7.68 10.24 3.12
N ASP A 100 -8.73 10.25 2.29
CA ASP A 100 -9.91 11.11 2.42
C ASP A 100 -10.67 10.86 3.74
N GLU A 101 -10.61 9.64 4.29
CA GLU A 101 -11.22 9.32 5.58
C GLU A 101 -10.47 9.92 6.79
N PHE A 102 -9.24 10.36 6.57
CA PHE A 102 -8.38 10.89 7.63
C PHE A 102 -8.14 12.40 7.53
N LEU A 103 -8.28 12.98 6.34
CA LEU A 103 -7.96 14.37 6.06
C LEU A 103 -9.26 15.17 5.88
N ASP A 104 -9.37 16.30 6.54
CA ASP A 104 -10.51 17.22 6.44
C ASP A 104 -10.42 18.17 5.25
N GLY A 105 -11.56 18.68 4.80
CA GLY A 105 -11.66 19.67 3.74
C GLY A 105 -11.28 19.16 2.35
N ASP A 106 -10.64 20.01 1.54
CA ASP A 106 -10.21 19.72 0.16
C ASP A 106 -8.71 19.46 0.05
N LYS A 107 -8.11 18.89 1.10
CA LYS A 107 -6.66 18.67 1.17
C LYS A 107 -6.15 17.87 -0.01
N LEU A 108 -4.99 18.29 -0.54
CA LEU A 108 -4.27 17.55 -1.57
C LEU A 108 -3.71 16.25 -0.96
N VAL A 109 -4.01 15.12 -1.58
CA VAL A 109 -3.47 13.81 -1.17
C VAL A 109 -2.18 13.49 -1.94
N VAL A 110 -2.22 13.64 -3.25
CA VAL A 110 -1.08 13.36 -4.13
C VAL A 110 -1.27 14.12 -5.44
N TYR A 111 -0.19 14.44 -6.12
CA TYR A 111 -0.27 14.85 -7.52
C TYR A 111 0.69 14.06 -8.40
N THR A 112 0.37 13.96 -9.68
CA THR A 112 1.22 13.37 -10.70
C THR A 112 1.65 14.41 -11.70
N GLU A 113 2.89 14.34 -12.15
CA GLU A 113 3.45 15.23 -13.17
C GLU A 113 4.55 14.53 -13.94
N GLY A 114 4.64 14.79 -15.25
CA GLY A 114 5.64 14.24 -16.13
C GLY A 114 5.98 15.20 -17.27
N VAL A 115 7.04 14.91 -18.01
CA VAL A 115 7.52 15.78 -19.12
C VAL A 115 6.41 16.06 -20.14
N ASN A 116 5.64 15.01 -20.49
CA ASN A 116 4.53 15.09 -21.44
C ASN A 116 3.16 14.91 -20.77
N SER A 117 3.11 14.85 -19.44
CA SER A 117 1.89 14.67 -18.66
C SER A 117 1.70 15.89 -17.75
N LYS A 118 0.62 16.65 -17.99
CA LYS A 118 0.28 17.81 -17.15
C LYS A 118 0.07 17.38 -15.71
N LYS A 119 0.35 18.29 -14.78
CA LYS A 119 0.06 18.10 -13.36
C LYS A 119 -1.41 17.74 -13.16
N ARG A 120 -1.66 16.64 -12.45
CA ARG A 120 -2.98 16.18 -12.04
C ARG A 120 -3.01 15.99 -10.54
N GLU A 121 -3.92 16.69 -9.87
CA GLU A 121 -4.09 16.64 -8.42
C GLU A 121 -5.22 15.70 -8.02
N TYR A 122 -5.01 15.00 -6.91
CA TYR A 122 -5.99 14.14 -6.25
C TYR A 122 -6.20 14.69 -4.85
N ARG A 123 -7.44 15.08 -4.56
CA ARG A 123 -7.81 15.80 -3.34
C ARG A 123 -8.92 15.06 -2.60
N CYS A 124 -9.04 15.34 -1.32
CA CYS A 124 -10.19 14.97 -0.51
C CYS A 124 -11.47 15.56 -1.11
N LYS A 125 -12.59 14.84 -0.99
CA LYS A 125 -13.85 15.20 -1.65
C LYS A 125 -15.05 15.20 -0.70
N ARG A 126 -14.92 14.57 0.47
CA ARG A 126 -16.01 14.37 1.41
C ARG A 126 -15.50 14.45 2.86
N PRO A 127 -16.39 14.68 3.84
CA PRO A 127 -16.03 14.50 5.24
C PRO A 127 -15.61 13.06 5.51
N GLY A 128 -14.48 12.90 6.19
CA GLY A 128 -13.91 11.59 6.51
C GLY A 128 -14.45 11.01 7.81
N LEU A 129 -14.38 9.70 7.92
CA LEU A 129 -14.89 8.97 9.09
C LEU A 129 -13.99 9.13 10.32
N PHE A 130 -12.71 9.43 10.13
CA PHE A 130 -11.72 9.53 11.21
C PHE A 130 -10.76 10.72 11.01
N GLU A 131 -11.30 11.92 10.77
CA GLU A 131 -10.52 13.16 10.64
C GLU A 131 -9.85 13.58 11.95
N LYS A 132 -10.39 13.13 13.07
CA LYS A 132 -9.92 13.43 14.44
C LYS A 132 -9.52 12.13 15.15
N GLY A 133 -8.77 12.27 16.22
CA GLY A 133 -8.21 11.14 16.96
C GLY A 133 -6.77 10.84 16.56
N LYS A 134 -6.05 10.13 17.42
CA LYS A 134 -4.64 9.79 17.15
C LYS A 134 -4.54 8.74 16.06
N LEU A 135 -3.71 9.01 15.06
CA LEU A 135 -3.44 8.11 13.97
C LEU A 135 -1.93 7.80 13.91
N THR A 136 -1.61 6.53 13.85
CA THR A 136 -0.25 6.02 13.65
C THR A 136 -0.23 5.15 12.41
N VAL A 137 0.76 5.34 11.55
CA VAL A 137 0.97 4.50 10.35
C VAL A 137 2.31 3.79 10.46
N LEU A 138 2.27 2.46 10.38
CA LEU A 138 3.47 1.62 10.41
C LEU A 138 3.93 1.35 8.97
N VAL A 139 5.21 1.58 8.70
CA VAL A 139 5.82 1.37 7.37
C VAL A 139 7.15 0.62 7.47
N ASP A 140 7.55 -0.02 6.38
CA ASP A 140 8.85 -0.65 6.26
C ASP A 140 9.42 -0.51 4.83
N GLU A 141 10.57 -1.11 4.57
CA GLU A 141 11.27 -1.11 3.29
C GLU A 141 10.49 -1.76 2.14
N LEU A 142 9.44 -2.51 2.43
CA LEU A 142 8.54 -3.13 1.46
C LEU A 142 7.27 -2.30 1.21
N SER A 143 7.00 -1.31 2.06
CA SER A 143 5.91 -0.34 1.84
C SER A 143 6.21 0.47 0.58
N ALA A 144 5.36 0.35 -0.46
CA ALA A 144 5.64 0.92 -1.78
C ALA A 144 4.40 1.51 -2.45
N SER A 145 4.59 2.44 -3.39
CA SER A 145 3.55 2.94 -4.31
C SER A 145 2.34 3.53 -3.57
N ALA A 146 1.14 2.94 -3.65
CA ALA A 146 -0.07 3.39 -2.96
C ALA A 146 0.11 3.53 -1.44
N SER A 147 0.90 2.65 -0.81
CA SER A 147 1.28 2.77 0.61
C SER A 147 2.08 4.04 0.89
N GLU A 148 2.96 4.43 -0.05
CA GLU A 148 3.76 5.65 0.07
C GLU A 148 2.94 6.91 -0.23
N VAL A 149 1.92 6.80 -1.09
CA VAL A 149 0.95 7.88 -1.31
C VAL A 149 0.18 8.15 -0.02
N LEU A 150 -0.41 7.13 0.58
CA LEU A 150 -1.18 7.25 1.83
C LEU A 150 -0.32 7.78 2.97
N SER A 151 0.80 7.11 3.28
CA SER A 151 1.67 7.52 4.39
C SER A 151 2.31 8.88 4.16
N GLY A 152 2.69 9.21 2.93
CA GLY A 152 3.27 10.49 2.56
C GLY A 152 2.29 11.66 2.68
N ALA A 153 1.03 11.48 2.28
CA ALA A 153 -0.01 12.49 2.46
C ALA A 153 -0.28 12.76 3.95
N LEU A 154 -0.48 11.71 4.73
CA LEU A 154 -0.74 11.82 6.17
C LEU A 154 0.45 12.44 6.92
N GLN A 155 1.69 12.15 6.49
CA GLN A 155 2.88 12.79 7.03
C GLN A 155 2.95 14.28 6.70
N ASP A 156 2.73 14.66 5.44
CA ASP A 156 2.86 16.05 4.99
C ASP A 156 1.83 16.99 5.61
N TRP A 157 0.67 16.45 6.00
CA TRP A 157 -0.38 17.17 6.71
C TRP A 157 -0.29 17.06 8.23
N ASP A 158 0.76 16.45 8.79
CA ASP A 158 0.89 16.15 10.23
C ASP A 158 -0.32 15.40 10.83
N ARG A 159 -1.06 14.68 9.97
CA ARG A 159 -2.24 13.96 10.41
C ARG A 159 -1.91 12.68 11.16
N ALA A 160 -0.78 12.04 10.84
CA ALA A 160 -0.37 10.78 11.45
C ALA A 160 1.08 10.78 11.90
N THR A 161 1.36 10.05 12.96
CA THR A 161 2.73 9.66 13.32
C THR A 161 3.14 8.49 12.44
N ILE A 162 4.18 8.68 11.63
CA ILE A 162 4.74 7.61 10.79
C ILE A 162 5.86 6.92 11.57
N ILE A 163 5.72 5.61 11.77
CA ILE A 163 6.70 4.79 12.53
C ILE A 163 7.19 3.65 11.65
N GLY A 164 8.50 3.46 11.63
CA GLY A 164 9.12 2.34 10.92
C GLY A 164 10.38 2.72 10.18
N ARG A 165 10.69 1.97 9.12
CA ARG A 165 11.88 2.17 8.30
C ARG A 165 11.53 2.92 7.02
N ARG A 166 12.56 3.50 6.38
CA ARG A 166 12.43 4.16 5.07
C ARG A 166 11.75 3.21 4.06
N THR A 167 10.69 3.71 3.41
CA THR A 167 9.90 2.97 2.43
C THR A 167 10.68 2.67 1.14
N PHE A 168 10.06 1.94 0.24
CA PHE A 168 10.71 1.45 -0.98
C PHE A 168 11.14 2.56 -1.95
N GLY A 169 10.31 3.60 -2.14
CA GLY A 169 10.55 4.66 -3.11
C GLY A 169 10.07 4.33 -4.53
N LYS A 170 8.84 3.80 -4.67
CA LYS A 170 8.21 3.48 -5.96
C LYS A 170 7.16 4.54 -6.32
N GLY A 171 7.61 5.59 -7.00
CA GLY A 171 6.78 6.76 -7.33
C GLY A 171 6.60 7.00 -8.83
N LEU A 172 6.63 5.98 -9.68
CA LEU A 172 6.41 6.08 -11.12
C LEU A 172 4.97 5.75 -11.48
N VAL A 173 4.33 6.63 -12.28
CA VAL A 173 3.05 6.38 -12.92
C VAL A 173 3.29 5.62 -14.21
N GLN A 174 2.68 4.46 -14.34
CA GLN A 174 2.79 3.63 -15.54
C GLN A 174 1.42 3.45 -16.18
N GLU A 175 1.36 3.65 -17.48
CA GLU A 175 0.18 3.39 -18.31
C GLU A 175 0.43 2.19 -19.22
N GLN A 176 -0.61 1.42 -19.46
CA GLN A 176 -0.57 0.25 -20.32
C GLN A 176 -1.30 0.54 -21.63
N TYR A 177 -0.62 0.32 -22.73
CA TYR A 177 -1.14 0.47 -24.08
C TYR A 177 -1.23 -0.90 -24.73
N SER A 178 -2.44 -1.33 -25.06
CA SER A 178 -2.68 -2.59 -25.78
C SER A 178 -2.29 -2.47 -27.24
N LEU A 179 -1.66 -3.51 -27.77
CA LEU A 179 -1.27 -3.61 -29.19
C LEU A 179 -2.24 -4.51 -29.96
N SER A 180 -2.21 -4.40 -31.29
CA SER A 180 -3.14 -5.11 -32.17
C SER A 180 -2.99 -6.64 -32.17
N ASP A 181 -1.83 -7.15 -31.75
CA ASP A 181 -1.54 -8.58 -31.60
C ASP A 181 -1.97 -9.18 -30.25
N GLY A 182 -2.61 -8.36 -29.37
CA GLY A 182 -3.02 -8.76 -28.03
C GLY A 182 -1.93 -8.62 -26.96
N SER A 183 -0.72 -8.21 -27.33
CA SER A 183 0.32 -7.81 -26.38
C SER A 183 0.08 -6.40 -25.85
N ALA A 184 0.89 -5.95 -24.89
CA ALA A 184 0.79 -4.61 -24.36
C ALA A 184 2.15 -4.03 -23.99
N ILE A 185 2.30 -2.71 -24.13
CA ILE A 185 3.45 -1.95 -23.68
C ILE A 185 3.06 -1.20 -22.40
N ARG A 186 3.92 -1.25 -21.39
CA ARG A 186 3.76 -0.44 -20.16
C ARG A 186 4.82 0.64 -20.15
N LEU A 187 4.38 1.90 -20.21
CA LEU A 187 5.26 3.07 -20.25
C LEU A 187 5.16 3.88 -18.97
N THR A 188 6.29 4.41 -18.51
CA THR A 188 6.32 5.42 -17.45
C THR A 188 5.99 6.78 -18.05
N VAL A 189 4.93 7.43 -17.57
CA VAL A 189 4.42 8.70 -18.10
C VAL A 189 4.56 9.87 -17.13
N ALA A 190 4.61 9.61 -15.82
CA ALA A 190 4.70 10.63 -14.79
C ALA A 190 5.35 10.10 -13.51
N ARG A 191 5.52 11.00 -12.53
CA ARG A 191 5.93 10.68 -11.16
C ARG A 191 4.84 11.09 -10.18
N TYR A 192 4.80 10.40 -9.04
CA TYR A 192 3.99 10.77 -7.89
C TYR A 192 4.76 11.73 -6.99
N TYR A 193 4.05 12.74 -6.49
CA TYR A 193 4.54 13.74 -5.54
C TYR A 193 3.56 13.87 -4.38
N THR A 194 4.09 13.95 -3.16
CA THR A 194 3.30 14.23 -1.97
C THR A 194 2.79 15.68 -1.94
N PRO A 195 1.88 16.06 -1.04
CA PRO A 195 1.35 17.43 -0.96
C PRO A 195 2.40 18.54 -0.88
N LEU A 196 3.53 18.27 -0.27
CA LEU A 196 4.65 19.22 -0.15
C LEU A 196 5.63 19.17 -1.34
N GLY A 197 5.34 18.37 -2.37
CA GLY A 197 6.18 18.27 -3.57
C GLY A 197 7.37 17.33 -3.43
N ARG A 198 7.40 16.45 -2.41
CA ARG A 198 8.41 15.42 -2.30
C ARG A 198 8.15 14.35 -3.37
N SER A 199 9.17 14.03 -4.17
CA SER A 199 9.08 12.89 -5.08
C SER A 199 9.12 11.58 -4.30
N ILE A 200 8.10 10.74 -4.47
CA ILE A 200 8.08 9.38 -3.91
C ILE A 200 9.14 8.52 -4.58
N GLN A 201 9.45 8.79 -5.86
CA GLN A 201 10.39 7.97 -6.61
C GLN A 201 11.82 8.13 -6.12
N ARG A 202 12.42 7.03 -5.71
CA ARG A 202 13.85 6.94 -5.42
C ARG A 202 14.69 7.25 -6.68
N SER A 203 15.76 8.06 -6.51
CA SER A 203 16.59 8.51 -7.63
C SER A 203 17.29 7.36 -8.37
N TYR A 204 17.40 7.49 -9.70
CA TYR A 204 18.20 6.66 -10.58
C TYR A 204 19.58 7.26 -10.90
N GLU A 205 19.91 8.43 -10.38
CA GLU A 205 21.13 9.19 -10.72
C GLU A 205 22.42 8.39 -10.52
N LYS A 206 22.43 7.52 -9.52
CA LYS A 206 23.59 6.64 -9.23
C LYS A 206 23.65 5.37 -10.10
N GLY A 207 22.75 5.26 -11.08
CA GLY A 207 22.69 4.15 -12.02
C GLY A 207 21.85 2.95 -11.57
N LYS A 208 21.49 2.13 -12.55
CA LYS A 208 20.56 0.98 -12.37
C LYS A 208 21.06 -0.03 -11.33
N LYS A 209 22.36 -0.32 -11.29
CA LYS A 209 22.93 -1.29 -10.36
C LYS A 209 22.70 -0.86 -8.91
N ILE A 210 23.08 0.38 -8.58
CA ILE A 210 22.90 0.93 -7.22
C ILE A 210 21.42 0.98 -6.84
N TYR A 211 20.55 1.32 -7.79
CA TYR A 211 19.10 1.29 -7.58
C TYR A 211 18.58 -0.11 -7.24
N MET A 212 19.03 -1.14 -7.96
CA MET A 212 18.60 -2.53 -7.72
C MET A 212 19.18 -3.10 -6.42
N ASP A 213 20.41 -2.72 -6.09
CA ASP A 213 21.13 -3.21 -4.90
C ASP A 213 20.75 -2.45 -3.61
N ASP A 214 19.85 -1.46 -3.66
CA ASP A 214 19.50 -0.60 -2.52
C ASP A 214 19.11 -1.38 -1.27
N LEU A 215 18.23 -2.35 -1.41
CA LEU A 215 17.75 -3.15 -0.28
C LEU A 215 18.89 -3.97 0.36
N TRP A 216 19.74 -4.54 -0.49
CA TRP A 216 20.93 -5.26 -0.04
C TRP A 216 21.94 -4.32 0.67
N ASN A 217 22.16 -3.14 0.11
CA ASN A 217 23.02 -2.12 0.70
C ASN A 217 22.52 -1.65 2.07
N ARG A 218 21.19 -1.48 2.21
CA ARG A 218 20.53 -1.11 3.47
C ARG A 218 20.64 -2.21 4.51
N TYR A 219 20.57 -3.47 4.10
CA TYR A 219 20.82 -4.61 4.98
C TYR A 219 22.28 -4.65 5.41
N SER A 220 23.22 -4.56 4.46
CA SER A 220 24.65 -4.67 4.72
C SER A 220 25.21 -3.54 5.58
N ASN A 221 24.63 -2.33 5.49
CA ASN A 221 25.05 -1.18 6.30
C ASN A 221 24.33 -1.11 7.66
N GLY A 222 23.48 -2.07 7.99
CA GLY A 222 22.75 -2.17 9.25
C GLY A 222 21.47 -1.32 9.34
N GLU A 223 21.09 -0.56 8.30
CA GLU A 223 19.87 0.29 8.29
C GLU A 223 18.61 -0.53 8.60
N LEU A 224 18.54 -1.78 8.15
CA LEU A 224 17.38 -2.66 8.37
C LEU A 224 17.44 -3.41 9.71
N LEU A 225 18.60 -3.44 10.37
CA LEU A 225 18.81 -4.24 11.60
C LEU A 225 18.78 -3.38 12.86
N TYR A 226 19.22 -2.13 12.77
CA TYR A 226 19.40 -1.26 13.92
C TYR A 226 18.59 0.03 13.75
N ALA A 227 17.86 0.42 14.81
CA ALA A 227 17.25 1.74 14.88
C ALA A 227 18.34 2.78 15.12
N ASP A 228 18.85 3.39 14.05
CA ASP A 228 19.81 4.49 14.16
C ASP A 228 19.08 5.83 14.01
N SER A 229 18.59 6.35 15.15
CA SER A 229 17.95 7.66 15.24
C SER A 229 18.90 8.83 14.98
N ASN A 230 20.21 8.58 14.91
CA ASN A 230 21.25 9.62 14.77
C ASN A 230 21.73 9.79 13.33
N LYS A 231 21.37 8.92 12.39
CA LYS A 231 21.67 9.14 10.97
C LYS A 231 20.71 10.16 10.39
N VAL A 232 21.00 11.42 10.62
CA VAL A 232 20.30 12.54 9.99
C VAL A 232 20.43 12.38 8.47
N ASN A 233 19.29 12.28 7.82
CA ASN A 233 19.23 12.23 6.36
C ASN A 233 19.77 13.57 5.83
N THR A 234 20.91 13.58 5.15
CA THR A 234 21.55 14.79 4.59
C THR A 234 20.85 15.31 3.33
N GLY A 235 19.70 14.70 2.96
CA GLY A 235 18.88 15.11 1.83
C GLY A 235 18.13 16.42 2.05
N LYS A 236 17.38 16.86 1.04
CA LYS A 236 16.51 18.03 1.11
C LYS A 236 15.46 17.83 2.22
N HIS A 237 15.45 18.74 3.19
CA HIS A 237 14.46 18.71 4.26
C HIS A 237 13.18 19.43 3.81
N TYR A 238 12.05 18.78 4.04
CA TYR A 238 10.72 19.36 3.88
C TYR A 238 10.12 19.53 5.27
N LYS A 239 9.59 20.73 5.55
CA LYS A 239 8.82 20.97 6.77
C LYS A 239 7.38 20.55 6.50
N THR A 240 6.75 19.94 7.47
CA THR A 240 5.32 19.67 7.46
C THR A 240 4.50 20.97 7.52
N ARG A 241 3.19 20.88 7.38
CA ARG A 241 2.34 22.10 7.32
C ARG A 241 1.81 22.57 8.69
N SER A 242 2.22 21.93 9.78
CA SER A 242 1.90 22.36 11.15
C SER A 242 2.76 23.54 11.59
#